data_2e24b02c2ad014daa390acdc743a1f8a
#
_entry.id   2e24b02c2ad014daa390acdc743a1f8a
#
_cell.length_a   1.000
_cell.length_b   1.000
_cell.length_c   1.000
_cell.angle_alpha   90.00
_cell.angle_beta   90.00
_cell.angle_gamma   90.00
#
_symmetry.space_group_name_H-M   'P 1'
#
loop_
_entity.id
_entity.type
_entity.pdbx_description
1 polymer ?
#
loop_
_entity_poly.entity_id
_entity_poly.type
_entity_poly.pdbx_seq_one_letter_code
_entity_poly.pdbx_strand_id
1 'polypeptide(L)'
;MSSLVNNKLTKLIAILFVVGVFSSCVSMKKYKDLTASCSEESIRLNSKVEELDGRVVALTNENDRYKKENSALKADTSRLGSMLRLLTADYNELDRSHELLKKQFSENFEDSEKVMAELKVAQDTLLAREDRLRALRSELEIKGKNLAELQMALHKKDSVTNALRKAVADALMGFEGKGLTVHMKDGKVYVSLEEKLIFASGKWDVSNEGVTALKDLAKVLEKNPDISILIEGHTDNVPLSSQNQVKDNWDLSTMRATSIVKILLANGKIDPKRLVASGRGEYLPVVPNNSPANKAKNRRTEIILSPKLDELMQIIGSN
;
A
#
# COMPACT_ATOMS: atom_id res chain seq x y z
N MET A 1 27.32 -0.84 60.59
CA MET A 1 26.37 0.11 59.98
C MET A 1 25.23 -0.53 59.20
N SER A 2 25.12 -1.86 59.10
CA SER A 2 24.10 -2.56 58.27
C SER A 2 22.78 -2.91 59.03
N SER A 3 22.75 -2.83 60.34
CA SER A 3 21.54 -3.29 61.10
C SER A 3 20.48 -2.20 61.30
N LEU A 4 20.82 -0.93 61.18
CA LEU A 4 19.91 0.21 61.38
C LEU A 4 19.06 0.58 60.15
N VAL A 5 19.52 0.20 58.96
CA VAL A 5 18.82 0.45 57.70
C VAL A 5 17.68 -0.55 57.50
N ASN A 6 17.87 -1.79 57.94
CA ASN A 6 16.88 -2.87 57.77
C ASN A 6 15.62 -2.66 58.65
N ASN A 7 15.78 -2.03 59.83
CA ASN A 7 14.66 -1.82 60.76
C ASN A 7 13.74 -0.61 60.36
N LYS A 8 14.24 0.35 59.57
CA LYS A 8 13.42 1.42 59.01
C LYS A 8 12.64 1.00 57.77
N LEU A 9 13.22 0.10 56.96
CA LEU A 9 12.56 -0.44 55.75
C LEU A 9 11.41 -1.36 56.10
N THR A 10 11.58 -2.26 57.09
CA THR A 10 10.52 -3.14 57.60
C THR A 10 9.35 -2.41 58.25
N LYS A 11 9.64 -1.33 58.97
CA LYS A 11 8.56 -0.48 59.53
C LYS A 11 7.81 0.33 58.45
N LEU A 12 8.49 0.75 57.42
CA LEU A 12 7.85 1.46 56.28
C LEU A 12 6.91 0.51 55.47
N ILE A 13 7.35 -0.72 55.27
CA ILE A 13 6.54 -1.76 54.57
C ILE A 13 5.31 -2.16 55.42
N ALA A 14 5.45 -2.26 56.73
CA ALA A 14 4.33 -2.56 57.63
C ALA A 14 3.29 -1.42 57.65
N ILE A 15 3.70 -0.17 57.62
CA ILE A 15 2.80 0.99 57.58
C ILE A 15 2.06 1.06 56.22
N LEU A 16 2.75 0.76 55.13
CA LEU A 16 2.12 0.70 53.80
C LEU A 16 1.07 -0.42 53.69
N PHE A 17 1.25 -1.54 54.39
CA PHE A 17 0.31 -2.67 54.40
C PHE A 17 -0.96 -2.34 55.24
N VAL A 18 -0.86 -1.60 56.33
CA VAL A 18 -2.00 -1.22 57.17
C VAL A 18 -2.87 -0.15 56.53
N VAL A 19 -2.27 0.76 55.74
CA VAL A 19 -3.05 1.78 55.01
C VAL A 19 -3.85 1.18 53.84
N GLY A 20 -3.40 0.04 53.30
CA GLY A 20 -4.08 -0.65 52.18
C GLY A 20 -5.38 -1.35 52.57
N VAL A 21 -5.59 -1.65 53.85
CA VAL A 21 -6.73 -2.50 54.28
C VAL A 21 -7.98 -1.66 54.70
N PHE A 22 -7.84 -0.34 54.92
CA PHE A 22 -8.95 0.50 55.35
C PHE A 22 -9.72 1.25 54.25
N SER A 23 -9.44 1.01 52.96
CA SER A 23 -10.09 1.72 51.87
C SER A 23 -11.11 0.89 51.05
N SER A 24 -11.61 -0.22 51.60
CA SER A 24 -12.55 -1.05 50.83
C SER A 24 -13.95 -1.15 51.45
N CYS A 25 -14.64 -0.04 51.63
CA CYS A 25 -16.11 -0.06 51.69
C CYS A 25 -16.67 0.84 50.60
N VAL A 26 -16.80 0.24 49.40
CA VAL A 26 -17.44 0.94 48.29
C VAL A 26 -18.95 0.89 48.49
N SER A 27 -19.65 2.06 48.56
CA SER A 27 -21.12 2.12 48.66
C SER A 27 -21.74 1.40 47.46
N MET A 28 -22.94 0.79 47.66
CA MET A 28 -23.68 0.05 46.62
C MET A 28 -23.96 0.88 45.38
N LYS A 29 -24.05 2.18 45.52
CA LYS A 29 -24.15 3.13 44.40
C LYS A 29 -22.82 3.19 43.61
N LYS A 30 -21.70 3.31 44.31
CA LYS A 30 -20.36 3.25 43.68
C LYS A 30 -20.09 1.90 43.04
N TYR A 31 -20.60 0.79 43.59
CA TYR A 31 -20.48 -0.54 43.00
C TYR A 31 -21.28 -0.65 41.67
N LYS A 32 -22.51 -0.12 41.63
CA LYS A 32 -23.32 -0.06 40.40
C LYS A 32 -22.71 0.89 39.36
N ASP A 33 -22.25 2.04 39.80
CA ASP A 33 -21.54 2.97 38.91
C ASP A 33 -20.24 2.37 38.39
N LEU A 34 -19.53 1.62 39.25
CA LEU A 34 -18.30 0.91 38.86
C LEU A 34 -18.58 -0.26 37.89
N THR A 35 -19.69 -1.03 38.11
CA THR A 35 -20.09 -2.11 37.19
C THR A 35 -20.59 -1.58 35.85
N ALA A 36 -21.31 -0.47 35.84
CA ALA A 36 -21.70 0.22 34.62
C ALA A 36 -20.46 0.77 33.88
N SER A 37 -19.60 1.45 34.62
CA SER A 37 -18.31 1.93 34.09
C SER A 37 -17.42 0.79 33.59
N CYS A 38 -17.39 -0.35 34.29
CA CYS A 38 -16.64 -1.53 33.88
C CYS A 38 -17.23 -2.19 32.62
N SER A 39 -18.59 -2.16 32.46
CA SER A 39 -19.25 -2.64 31.25
C SER A 39 -19.00 -1.71 30.06
N GLU A 40 -19.11 -0.40 30.27
CA GLU A 40 -18.72 0.59 29.23
C GLU A 40 -17.23 0.47 28.87
N GLU A 41 -16.37 0.32 29.86
CA GLU A 41 -14.95 0.14 29.65
C GLU A 41 -14.66 -1.19 28.94
N SER A 42 -15.43 -2.27 29.24
CA SER A 42 -15.32 -3.56 28.52
C SER A 42 -15.74 -3.43 27.06
N ILE A 43 -16.82 -2.71 26.77
CA ILE A 43 -17.24 -2.43 25.37
C ILE A 43 -16.17 -1.57 24.68
N ARG A 44 -15.67 -0.55 25.36
CA ARG A 44 -14.59 0.30 24.87
C ARG A 44 -13.29 -0.49 24.66
N LEU A 45 -12.99 -1.42 25.56
CA LEU A 45 -11.84 -2.31 25.44
C LEU A 45 -12.00 -3.28 24.27
N ASN A 46 -13.19 -3.87 24.07
CA ASN A 46 -13.44 -4.75 22.93
C ASN A 46 -13.32 -4.00 21.58
N SER A 47 -13.91 -2.80 21.48
CA SER A 47 -13.70 -1.94 20.31
C SER A 47 -12.22 -1.58 20.11
N LYS A 48 -11.51 -1.38 21.22
CA LYS A 48 -10.07 -1.11 21.19
C LYS A 48 -9.24 -2.35 20.82
N VAL A 49 -9.72 -3.55 21.17
CA VAL A 49 -9.11 -4.83 20.75
C VAL A 49 -9.28 -5.02 19.25
N GLU A 50 -10.47 -4.75 18.68
CA GLU A 50 -10.67 -4.79 17.22
C GLU A 50 -9.82 -3.74 16.49
N GLU A 51 -9.73 -2.53 17.05
CA GLU A 51 -8.81 -1.50 16.53
C GLU A 51 -7.35 -1.97 16.63
N LEU A 52 -7.01 -2.58 17.77
CA LEU A 52 -5.66 -3.11 18.01
C LEU A 52 -5.34 -4.31 17.12
N ASP A 53 -6.31 -5.20 16.86
CA ASP A 53 -6.12 -6.33 15.93
C ASP A 53 -5.87 -5.82 14.50
N GLY A 54 -6.64 -4.81 14.06
CA GLY A 54 -6.35 -4.12 12.80
C GLY A 54 -4.95 -3.50 12.78
N ARG A 55 -4.55 -2.89 13.92
CA ARG A 55 -3.20 -2.34 14.09
C ARG A 55 -2.12 -3.42 14.17
N VAL A 56 -2.42 -4.57 14.75
CA VAL A 56 -1.49 -5.71 14.80
C VAL A 56 -1.25 -6.27 13.41
N VAL A 57 -2.29 -6.39 12.58
CA VAL A 57 -2.12 -6.80 11.16
C VAL A 57 -1.31 -5.76 10.40
N ALA A 58 -1.62 -4.47 10.57
CA ALA A 58 -0.85 -3.38 9.98
C ALA A 58 0.61 -3.38 10.46
N LEU A 59 0.81 -3.54 11.79
CA LEU A 59 2.13 -3.61 12.41
C LEU A 59 2.89 -4.89 12.03
N THR A 60 2.20 -6.02 11.77
CA THR A 60 2.82 -7.25 11.28
C THR A 60 3.37 -7.04 9.88
N ASN A 61 2.55 -6.42 9.02
CA ASN A 61 2.99 -6.04 7.68
C ASN A 61 4.11 -4.99 7.71
N GLU A 62 4.01 -4.05 8.66
CA GLU A 62 5.05 -3.07 8.93
C GLU A 62 6.33 -3.72 9.50
N ASN A 63 6.18 -4.74 10.34
CA ASN A 63 7.30 -5.54 10.85
C ASN A 63 8.01 -6.33 9.74
N ASP A 64 7.25 -6.90 8.80
CA ASP A 64 7.84 -7.60 7.65
C ASP A 64 8.51 -6.62 6.65
N ARG A 65 8.00 -5.40 6.58
CA ARG A 65 8.70 -4.30 5.94
C ARG A 65 10.00 -3.96 6.66
N TYR A 66 9.90 -3.70 7.98
CA TYR A 66 11.09 -3.40 8.79
C TYR A 66 12.11 -4.54 8.77
N LYS A 67 11.67 -5.81 8.63
CA LYS A 67 12.58 -6.94 8.42
C LYS A 67 13.31 -6.83 7.07
N LYS A 68 12.60 -6.47 6.00
CA LYS A 68 13.22 -6.23 4.67
C LYS A 68 14.17 -5.03 4.72
N GLU A 69 13.73 -3.96 5.35
CA GLU A 69 14.51 -2.75 5.56
C GLU A 69 15.73 -3.01 6.47
N ASN A 70 15.54 -3.79 7.56
CA ASN A 70 16.62 -4.26 8.40
C ASN A 70 17.61 -5.16 7.64
N SER A 71 17.12 -5.98 6.70
CA SER A 71 18.01 -6.78 5.84
C SER A 71 18.80 -5.90 4.87
N ALA A 72 18.18 -4.87 4.30
CA ALA A 72 18.84 -3.88 3.47
C ALA A 72 19.84 -3.03 4.28
N LEU A 73 19.41 -2.55 5.46
CA LEU A 73 20.28 -1.83 6.40
C LEU A 73 21.44 -2.70 6.91
N LYS A 74 21.21 -4.01 7.12
CA LYS A 74 22.28 -4.95 7.45
C LYS A 74 23.26 -5.12 6.29
N ALA A 75 22.76 -5.18 5.04
CA ALA A 75 23.62 -5.21 3.85
C ALA A 75 24.42 -3.92 3.71
N ASP A 76 23.76 -2.76 3.91
CA ASP A 76 24.43 -1.45 3.92
C ASP A 76 25.40 -1.31 5.09
N THR A 77 25.05 -1.80 6.28
CA THR A 77 25.93 -1.83 7.45
C THR A 77 27.14 -2.77 7.18
N SER A 78 26.89 -3.90 6.51
CA SER A 78 27.98 -4.81 6.09
C SER A 78 28.89 -4.15 5.05
N ARG A 79 28.30 -3.40 4.10
CA ARG A 79 29.04 -2.62 3.10
C ARG A 79 29.84 -1.48 3.76
N LEU A 80 29.18 -0.72 4.66
CA LEU A 80 29.82 0.31 5.48
C LEU A 80 30.91 -0.27 6.37
N GLY A 81 30.67 -1.46 6.97
CA GLY A 81 31.68 -2.18 7.75
C GLY A 81 32.84 -2.69 6.89
N SER A 82 32.60 -3.00 5.60
CA SER A 82 33.67 -3.31 4.66
C SER A 82 34.47 -2.06 4.25
N MET A 83 33.76 -0.93 4.03
CA MET A 83 34.39 0.37 3.80
C MET A 83 35.16 0.86 5.02
N LEU A 84 34.61 0.65 6.24
CA LEU A 84 35.32 0.94 7.49
C LEU A 84 36.58 0.06 7.68
N ARG A 85 36.51 -1.23 7.29
CA ARG A 85 37.70 -2.10 7.31
C ARG A 85 38.74 -1.66 6.30
N LEU A 86 38.34 -1.27 5.08
CA LEU A 86 39.24 -0.69 4.09
C LEU A 86 39.81 0.64 4.61
N LEU A 87 38.95 1.51 5.16
CA LEU A 87 39.37 2.79 5.76
C LEU A 87 40.27 2.57 6.99
N THR A 88 40.00 1.50 7.78
CA THR A 88 40.88 1.13 8.92
C THR A 88 42.22 0.57 8.42
N ALA A 89 42.21 -0.14 7.30
CA ALA A 89 43.47 -0.58 6.65
C ALA A 89 44.24 0.60 6.07
N ASP A 90 43.56 1.52 5.38
CA ASP A 90 44.13 2.78 4.89
C ASP A 90 44.64 3.63 6.05
N TYR A 91 43.85 3.71 7.13
CA TYR A 91 44.25 4.42 8.34
C TYR A 91 45.49 3.80 8.99
N ASN A 92 45.50 2.44 9.11
CA ASN A 92 46.68 1.74 9.65
C ASN A 92 47.90 1.84 8.71
N GLU A 93 47.72 1.96 7.40
CA GLU A 93 48.77 2.22 6.45
C GLU A 93 49.28 3.67 6.56
N LEU A 94 48.36 4.61 6.73
CA LEU A 94 48.67 6.01 7.00
C LEU A 94 49.41 6.17 8.34
N ASP A 95 48.95 5.47 9.39
CA ASP A 95 49.59 5.50 10.70
C ASP A 95 50.97 4.89 10.70
N ARG A 96 51.18 3.78 9.99
CA ARG A 96 52.51 3.21 9.76
C ARG A 96 53.42 4.17 8.97
N SER A 97 52.90 4.82 7.95
CA SER A 97 53.67 5.78 7.17
C SER A 97 53.97 7.04 8.01
N HIS A 98 53.07 7.47 8.89
CA HIS A 98 53.29 8.53 9.85
C HIS A 98 54.38 8.18 10.86
N GLU A 99 54.39 6.95 11.43
CA GLU A 99 55.44 6.51 12.35
C GLU A 99 56.80 6.34 11.63
N LEU A 100 56.79 5.92 10.38
CA LEU A 100 57.98 5.87 9.52
C LEU A 100 58.48 7.30 9.22
N LEU A 101 57.58 8.19 8.86
CA LEU A 101 57.87 9.60 8.65
C LEU A 101 58.36 10.29 9.94
N LYS A 102 57.73 10.00 11.09
CA LYS A 102 58.12 10.50 12.40
C LYS A 102 59.48 9.98 12.81
N LYS A 103 59.81 8.73 12.47
CA LYS A 103 61.10 8.14 12.66
C LYS A 103 62.15 8.75 11.71
N GLN A 104 61.82 8.94 10.45
CA GLN A 104 62.65 9.67 9.48
C GLN A 104 62.76 11.15 9.84
N PHE A 105 61.68 11.72 10.45
CA PHE A 105 61.65 13.11 10.90
C PHE A 105 62.48 13.32 12.15
N SER A 106 62.54 12.34 13.07
CA SER A 106 63.47 12.38 14.20
C SER A 106 64.93 12.40 13.78
N GLU A 107 65.17 11.99 12.54
CA GLU A 107 66.52 12.00 11.94
C GLU A 107 66.79 13.26 11.06
N ASN A 108 65.71 13.92 10.58
CA ASN A 108 65.83 15.11 9.72
C ASN A 108 64.85 16.23 10.11
N PHE A 109 65.36 17.26 10.76
CA PHE A 109 64.57 18.37 11.35
C PHE A 109 63.86 19.28 10.30
N GLU A 110 64.23 19.19 9.01
CA GLU A 110 63.68 20.02 7.93
C GLU A 110 62.33 19.55 7.36
N ASP A 111 61.86 18.33 7.67
CA ASP A 111 60.61 17.79 7.09
C ASP A 111 59.36 17.99 7.97
N SER A 112 59.45 18.67 9.14
CA SER A 112 58.32 18.77 10.07
C SER A 112 57.11 19.55 9.53
N GLU A 113 57.34 20.58 8.72
CA GLU A 113 56.23 21.38 8.14
C GLU A 113 55.43 20.59 7.09
N LYS A 114 56.08 19.71 6.32
CA LYS A 114 55.37 18.84 5.34
C LYS A 114 54.47 17.82 6.05
N VAL A 115 54.99 17.20 7.12
CA VAL A 115 54.23 16.21 7.91
C VAL A 115 52.98 16.83 8.55
N MET A 116 53.12 18.08 9.08
CA MET A 116 52.00 18.84 9.65
C MET A 116 50.97 19.22 8.57
N ALA A 117 51.40 19.56 7.35
CA ALA A 117 50.48 19.88 6.26
C ALA A 117 49.70 18.61 5.79
N GLU A 118 50.37 17.45 5.71
CA GLU A 118 49.73 16.18 5.36
C GLU A 118 48.71 15.71 6.44
N LEU A 119 49.04 15.89 7.71
CA LEU A 119 48.15 15.59 8.82
C LEU A 119 46.86 16.46 8.76
N LYS A 120 46.99 17.74 8.44
CA LYS A 120 45.87 18.65 8.26
C LYS A 120 44.95 18.23 7.12
N VAL A 121 45.54 17.86 5.98
CA VAL A 121 44.77 17.35 4.83
C VAL A 121 44.01 16.03 5.15
N ALA A 122 44.63 15.17 5.96
CA ALA A 122 43.98 13.94 6.42
C ALA A 122 42.81 14.21 7.38
N GLN A 123 42.96 15.19 8.31
CA GLN A 123 41.88 15.63 9.19
C GLN A 123 40.71 16.27 8.42
N ASP A 124 41.00 17.17 7.48
CA ASP A 124 39.97 17.79 6.65
C ASP A 124 39.22 16.72 5.78
N THR A 125 39.95 15.73 5.32
CA THR A 125 39.37 14.60 4.57
C THR A 125 38.45 13.73 5.46
N LEU A 126 38.82 13.51 6.71
CA LEU A 126 38.00 12.77 7.67
C LEU A 126 36.72 13.53 8.02
N LEU A 127 36.80 14.84 8.27
CA LEU A 127 35.63 15.70 8.50
C LEU A 127 34.68 15.69 7.30
N ALA A 128 35.21 15.83 6.08
CA ALA A 128 34.40 15.77 4.87
C ALA A 128 33.68 14.40 4.69
N ARG A 129 34.32 13.29 5.11
CA ARG A 129 33.72 11.95 5.09
C ARG A 129 32.63 11.78 6.18
N GLU A 130 32.83 12.33 7.37
CA GLU A 130 31.80 12.33 8.42
C GLU A 130 30.55 13.10 8.00
N ASP A 131 30.72 14.26 7.38
CA ASP A 131 29.58 15.06 6.88
C ASP A 131 28.83 14.34 5.78
N ARG A 132 29.56 13.64 4.89
CA ARG A 132 28.96 12.82 3.85
C ARG A 132 28.14 11.62 4.43
N LEU A 133 28.67 11.02 5.49
CA LEU A 133 27.95 9.93 6.19
C LEU A 133 26.67 10.44 6.89
N ARG A 134 26.69 11.65 7.45
CA ARG A 134 25.50 12.28 8.01
C ARG A 134 24.46 12.59 6.94
N ALA A 135 24.90 13.13 5.80
CA ALA A 135 23.99 13.41 4.67
C ALA A 135 23.32 12.12 4.13
N LEU A 136 24.10 11.05 3.96
CA LEU A 136 23.58 9.75 3.51
C LEU A 136 22.62 9.12 4.55
N ARG A 137 22.88 9.28 5.85
CA ARG A 137 21.95 8.86 6.90
C ARG A 137 20.62 9.59 6.84
N SER A 138 20.66 10.91 6.66
CA SER A 138 19.45 11.72 6.51
C SER A 138 18.66 11.35 5.27
N GLU A 139 19.35 11.13 4.14
CA GLU A 139 18.70 10.67 2.89
C GLU A 139 18.04 9.29 3.05
N LEU A 140 18.71 8.36 3.72
CA LEU A 140 18.17 7.02 4.02
C LEU A 140 16.94 7.09 4.93
N GLU A 141 16.94 7.99 5.92
CA GLU A 141 15.78 8.19 6.80
C GLU A 141 14.58 8.73 6.03
N ILE A 142 14.79 9.71 5.15
CA ILE A 142 13.73 10.26 4.29
C ILE A 142 13.18 9.17 3.34
N LYS A 143 14.05 8.44 2.67
CA LYS A 143 13.64 7.33 1.79
C LYS A 143 12.90 6.23 2.55
N GLY A 144 13.31 5.94 3.78
CA GLY A 144 12.62 5.00 4.66
C GLY A 144 11.18 5.44 4.99
N LYS A 145 10.99 6.72 5.31
CA LYS A 145 9.66 7.29 5.55
C LYS A 145 8.77 7.22 4.31
N ASN A 146 9.30 7.64 3.16
CA ASN A 146 8.55 7.61 1.90
C ASN A 146 8.14 6.17 1.51
N LEU A 147 9.03 5.21 1.75
CA LEU A 147 8.74 3.79 1.54
C LEU A 147 7.62 3.28 2.47
N ALA A 148 7.60 3.78 3.71
CA ALA A 148 6.56 3.51 4.69
C ALA A 148 5.18 3.99 4.22
N GLU A 149 5.12 5.24 3.81
CA GLU A 149 3.89 5.88 3.34
C GLU A 149 3.36 5.19 2.07
N LEU A 150 4.25 4.86 1.13
CA LEU A 150 3.89 4.14 -0.08
C LEU A 150 3.30 2.76 0.20
N GLN A 151 3.88 2.03 1.17
CA GLN A 151 3.35 0.72 1.55
C GLN A 151 1.99 0.82 2.24
N MET A 152 1.79 1.79 3.12
CA MET A 152 0.48 2.05 3.73
C MET A 152 -0.58 2.38 2.67
N ALA A 153 -0.23 3.21 1.70
CA ALA A 153 -1.14 3.56 0.60
C ALA A 153 -1.47 2.35 -0.28
N LEU A 154 -0.51 1.46 -0.55
CA LEU A 154 -0.75 0.20 -1.25
C LEU A 154 -1.68 -0.74 -0.46
N HIS A 155 -1.47 -0.89 0.84
CA HIS A 155 -2.35 -1.70 1.68
C HIS A 155 -3.77 -1.14 1.75
N LYS A 156 -3.93 0.17 1.86
CA LYS A 156 -5.23 0.85 1.80
C LYS A 156 -5.92 0.56 0.47
N LYS A 157 -5.19 0.68 -0.64
CA LYS A 157 -5.70 0.36 -1.99
C LYS A 157 -6.17 -1.09 -2.08
N ASP A 158 -5.37 -2.05 -1.62
CA ASP A 158 -5.71 -3.47 -1.68
C ASP A 158 -6.95 -3.79 -0.84
N SER A 159 -7.06 -3.20 0.34
CA SER A 159 -8.24 -3.32 1.21
C SER A 159 -9.50 -2.76 0.53
N VAL A 160 -9.43 -1.56 -0.03
CA VAL A 160 -10.55 -0.92 -0.75
C VAL A 160 -10.95 -1.75 -1.97
N THR A 161 -9.96 -2.25 -2.73
CA THR A 161 -10.22 -3.08 -3.92
C THR A 161 -10.91 -4.40 -3.56
N ASN A 162 -10.48 -5.05 -2.47
CA ASN A 162 -11.10 -6.29 -1.99
C ASN A 162 -12.54 -6.05 -1.50
N ALA A 163 -12.78 -4.98 -0.75
CA ALA A 163 -14.11 -4.60 -0.30
C ALA A 163 -15.04 -4.30 -1.49
N LEU A 164 -14.53 -3.55 -2.47
CA LEU A 164 -15.26 -3.26 -3.70
C LEU A 164 -15.60 -4.54 -4.47
N ARG A 165 -14.61 -5.44 -4.66
CA ARG A 165 -14.83 -6.73 -5.34
C ARG A 165 -15.96 -7.50 -4.67
N LYS A 166 -15.95 -7.58 -3.33
CA LYS A 166 -16.99 -8.26 -2.57
C LYS A 166 -18.36 -7.60 -2.78
N ALA A 167 -18.46 -6.29 -2.63
CA ALA A 167 -19.69 -5.55 -2.81
C ALA A 167 -20.28 -5.71 -4.23
N VAL A 168 -19.42 -5.72 -5.24
CA VAL A 168 -19.82 -5.94 -6.64
C VAL A 168 -20.27 -7.39 -6.85
N ALA A 169 -19.53 -8.37 -6.34
CA ALA A 169 -19.89 -9.78 -6.45
C ALA A 169 -21.24 -10.06 -5.75
N ASP A 170 -21.43 -9.54 -4.54
CA ASP A 170 -22.69 -9.70 -3.80
C ASP A 170 -23.87 -9.07 -4.55
N ALA A 171 -23.69 -7.87 -5.10
CA ALA A 171 -24.74 -7.18 -5.87
C ALA A 171 -25.10 -7.89 -7.19
N LEU A 172 -24.14 -8.58 -7.80
CA LEU A 172 -24.29 -9.24 -9.10
C LEU A 172 -24.42 -10.76 -9.00
N MET A 173 -24.57 -11.32 -7.81
CA MET A 173 -24.66 -12.76 -7.55
C MET A 173 -25.74 -13.46 -8.40
N GLY A 174 -26.88 -12.81 -8.66
CA GLY A 174 -27.96 -13.33 -9.49
C GLY A 174 -27.61 -13.53 -10.97
N PHE A 175 -26.53 -12.94 -11.45
CA PHE A 175 -26.06 -12.99 -12.84
C PHE A 175 -24.79 -13.84 -13.00
N GLU A 176 -24.16 -14.27 -11.91
CA GLU A 176 -22.96 -15.10 -11.94
C GLU A 176 -23.27 -16.46 -12.60
N GLY A 177 -22.39 -16.90 -13.51
CA GLY A 177 -22.61 -18.12 -14.31
C GLY A 177 -23.56 -17.95 -15.48
N LYS A 178 -24.27 -16.82 -15.62
CA LYS A 178 -25.14 -16.50 -16.76
C LYS A 178 -24.45 -15.64 -17.83
N GLY A 179 -23.13 -15.56 -17.81
CA GLY A 179 -22.32 -14.71 -18.69
C GLY A 179 -21.78 -13.45 -18.01
N LEU A 180 -21.81 -13.41 -16.68
CA LEU A 180 -21.17 -12.38 -15.87
C LEU A 180 -20.15 -13.03 -14.94
N THR A 181 -18.95 -12.46 -14.86
CA THR A 181 -17.91 -12.85 -13.90
C THR A 181 -17.29 -11.62 -13.26
N VAL A 182 -16.94 -11.74 -11.96
CA VAL A 182 -16.25 -10.70 -11.22
C VAL A 182 -14.90 -11.25 -10.73
N HIS A 183 -13.82 -10.64 -11.18
CA HIS A 183 -12.48 -11.07 -10.77
C HIS A 183 -11.59 -9.85 -10.49
N MET A 184 -10.46 -10.11 -9.86
CA MET A 184 -9.45 -9.08 -9.56
C MET A 184 -8.18 -9.38 -10.34
N LYS A 185 -7.63 -8.34 -10.96
CA LYS A 185 -6.36 -8.39 -11.69
C LYS A 185 -5.65 -7.05 -11.56
N ASP A 186 -4.35 -7.08 -11.27
CA ASP A 186 -3.48 -5.89 -11.19
C ASP A 186 -4.04 -4.78 -10.27
N GLY A 187 -4.65 -5.18 -9.12
CA GLY A 187 -5.23 -4.24 -8.17
C GLY A 187 -6.46 -3.49 -8.69
N LYS A 188 -7.17 -4.05 -9.68
CA LYS A 188 -8.43 -3.54 -10.23
C LYS A 188 -9.48 -4.64 -10.20
N VAL A 189 -10.74 -4.25 -10.07
CA VAL A 189 -11.88 -5.17 -10.16
C VAL A 189 -12.41 -5.15 -11.58
N TYR A 190 -12.49 -6.31 -12.18
CA TYR A 190 -13.05 -6.53 -13.52
C TYR A 190 -14.42 -7.18 -13.40
N VAL A 191 -15.42 -6.54 -13.95
CA VAL A 191 -16.75 -7.12 -14.18
C VAL A 191 -16.84 -7.43 -15.67
N SER A 192 -16.67 -8.69 -16.01
CA SER A 192 -16.75 -9.14 -17.41
C SER A 192 -18.16 -9.64 -17.72
N LEU A 193 -18.72 -9.10 -18.80
CA LEU A 193 -20.08 -9.35 -19.24
C LEU A 193 -20.01 -9.89 -20.66
N GLU A 194 -20.42 -11.15 -20.85
CA GLU A 194 -20.50 -11.76 -22.19
C GLU A 194 -21.55 -11.03 -23.04
N GLU A 195 -21.31 -10.95 -24.36
CA GLU A 195 -22.21 -10.32 -25.31
C GLU A 195 -23.64 -10.79 -25.14
N LYS A 196 -23.84 -12.13 -25.10
CA LYS A 196 -25.17 -12.75 -25.04
C LYS A 196 -26.03 -12.31 -23.83
N LEU A 197 -25.41 -11.87 -22.75
CA LEU A 197 -26.11 -11.36 -21.57
C LEU A 197 -26.65 -9.96 -21.81
N ILE A 198 -25.87 -9.12 -22.49
CA ILE A 198 -26.13 -7.67 -22.53
C ILE A 198 -26.62 -7.20 -23.90
N PHE A 199 -26.19 -7.81 -25.00
CA PHE A 199 -26.49 -7.35 -26.37
C PHE A 199 -27.02 -8.46 -27.25
N ALA A 200 -27.90 -8.09 -28.17
CA ALA A 200 -28.16 -8.94 -29.33
C ALA A 200 -26.95 -8.93 -30.28
N SER A 201 -26.75 -10.00 -31.03
CA SER A 201 -25.62 -10.14 -31.94
C SER A 201 -25.50 -8.98 -32.91
N GLY A 202 -24.31 -8.38 -32.98
CA GLY A 202 -24.03 -7.24 -33.84
C GLY A 202 -24.71 -5.91 -33.43
N LYS A 203 -25.41 -5.88 -32.29
CA LYS A 203 -26.10 -4.68 -31.78
C LYS A 203 -25.37 -4.12 -30.54
N TRP A 204 -25.73 -2.90 -30.20
CA TRP A 204 -25.24 -2.16 -29.02
C TRP A 204 -26.38 -1.73 -28.07
N ASP A 205 -27.63 -2.03 -28.41
CA ASP A 205 -28.76 -1.84 -27.49
C ASP A 205 -28.72 -2.91 -26.41
N VAL A 206 -28.80 -2.47 -25.14
CA VAL A 206 -28.67 -3.35 -23.99
C VAL A 206 -29.98 -4.06 -23.69
N SER A 207 -29.93 -5.36 -23.46
CA SER A 207 -31.06 -6.19 -23.07
C SER A 207 -31.64 -5.77 -21.70
N ASN A 208 -32.88 -6.16 -21.42
CA ASN A 208 -33.53 -5.91 -20.11
C ASN A 208 -32.75 -6.53 -18.95
N GLU A 209 -32.18 -7.74 -19.14
CA GLU A 209 -31.36 -8.45 -18.16
C GLU A 209 -30.05 -7.69 -17.93
N GLY A 210 -29.42 -7.23 -19.01
CA GLY A 210 -28.23 -6.38 -18.92
C GLY A 210 -28.52 -5.05 -18.20
N VAL A 211 -29.62 -4.39 -18.49
CA VAL A 211 -30.05 -3.17 -17.78
C VAL A 211 -30.23 -3.43 -16.29
N THR A 212 -30.80 -4.57 -15.90
CA THR A 212 -31.00 -4.94 -14.49
C THR A 212 -29.66 -5.11 -13.77
N ALA A 213 -28.72 -5.86 -14.37
CA ALA A 213 -27.38 -6.04 -13.82
C ALA A 213 -26.64 -4.71 -13.69
N LEU A 214 -26.73 -3.83 -14.70
CA LEU A 214 -26.09 -2.52 -14.68
C LEU A 214 -26.71 -1.55 -13.65
N LYS A 215 -28.03 -1.67 -13.37
CA LYS A 215 -28.69 -0.93 -12.27
C LYS A 215 -28.14 -1.32 -10.91
N ASP A 216 -27.94 -2.61 -10.65
CA ASP A 216 -27.42 -3.08 -9.38
C ASP A 216 -25.92 -2.67 -9.22
N LEU A 217 -25.17 -2.76 -10.30
CA LEU A 217 -23.80 -2.23 -10.32
C LEU A 217 -23.77 -0.70 -10.08
N ALA A 218 -24.67 0.05 -10.70
CA ALA A 218 -24.73 1.51 -10.52
C ALA A 218 -24.93 1.92 -9.05
N LYS A 219 -25.77 1.17 -8.29
CA LYS A 219 -25.96 1.40 -6.84
C LYS A 219 -24.66 1.18 -6.04
N VAL A 220 -23.85 0.20 -6.43
CA VAL A 220 -22.53 -0.05 -5.80
C VAL A 220 -21.57 1.10 -6.13
N LEU A 221 -21.54 1.53 -7.40
CA LEU A 221 -20.65 2.61 -7.87
C LEU A 221 -21.03 3.98 -7.29
N GLU A 222 -22.30 4.23 -7.04
CA GLU A 222 -22.79 5.44 -6.35
C GLU A 222 -22.26 5.50 -4.90
N LYS A 223 -22.22 4.36 -4.20
CA LYS A 223 -21.71 4.27 -2.83
C LYS A 223 -20.18 4.36 -2.73
N ASN A 224 -19.48 4.25 -3.84
CA ASN A 224 -18.01 4.24 -3.90
C ASN A 224 -17.51 5.36 -4.84
N PRO A 225 -17.53 6.64 -4.41
CA PRO A 225 -17.22 7.79 -5.27
C PRO A 225 -15.75 7.85 -5.72
N ASP A 226 -14.83 7.23 -4.97
CA ASP A 226 -13.40 7.27 -5.23
C ASP A 226 -12.91 6.20 -6.23
N ILE A 227 -13.84 5.57 -6.95
CA ILE A 227 -13.54 4.57 -7.96
C ILE A 227 -13.62 5.17 -9.35
N SER A 228 -12.58 5.05 -10.14
CA SER A 228 -12.58 5.33 -11.58
C SER A 228 -13.14 4.13 -12.34
N ILE A 229 -13.94 4.38 -13.37
CA ILE A 229 -14.71 3.38 -14.09
C ILE A 229 -14.32 3.45 -15.56
N LEU A 230 -13.66 2.41 -16.06
CA LEU A 230 -13.35 2.27 -17.47
C LEU A 230 -14.20 1.12 -18.04
N ILE A 231 -14.96 1.40 -19.08
CA ILE A 231 -15.76 0.41 -19.78
C ILE A 231 -15.06 0.10 -21.11
N GLU A 232 -14.62 -1.14 -21.29
CA GLU A 232 -13.95 -1.60 -22.49
C GLU A 232 -14.84 -2.62 -23.24
N GLY A 233 -15.19 -2.31 -24.47
CA GLY A 233 -15.86 -3.25 -25.38
C GLY A 233 -14.84 -4.06 -26.17
N HIS A 234 -15.10 -5.36 -26.32
CA HIS A 234 -14.29 -6.29 -27.11
C HIS A 234 -15.17 -7.08 -28.09
N THR A 235 -14.60 -7.41 -29.23
CA THR A 235 -15.22 -8.30 -30.23
C THR A 235 -14.37 -9.54 -30.45
N ASP A 236 -14.89 -10.47 -31.20
CA ASP A 236 -14.07 -11.51 -31.83
C ASP A 236 -13.47 -10.97 -33.15
N ASN A 237 -12.78 -11.85 -33.90
CA ASN A 237 -12.14 -11.52 -35.16
C ASN A 237 -13.06 -11.69 -36.39
N VAL A 238 -14.36 -11.77 -36.20
CA VAL A 238 -15.31 -11.82 -37.32
C VAL A 238 -15.51 -10.38 -37.79
N PRO A 239 -15.23 -10.07 -39.05
CA PRO A 239 -15.49 -8.75 -39.59
C PRO A 239 -16.97 -8.39 -39.47
N LEU A 240 -17.25 -7.19 -38.98
CA LEU A 240 -18.59 -6.68 -38.92
C LEU A 240 -18.99 -6.20 -40.33
N SER A 241 -19.94 -6.89 -40.93
CA SER A 241 -20.56 -6.50 -42.20
C SER A 241 -21.78 -5.64 -41.89
N SER A 242 -21.61 -4.34 -41.70
CA SER A 242 -22.72 -3.45 -41.42
C SER A 242 -22.81 -2.33 -42.47
N GLN A 243 -24.05 -2.07 -42.95
CA GLN A 243 -24.35 -0.92 -43.81
C GLN A 243 -24.81 0.34 -43.01
N ASN A 244 -24.72 0.27 -41.67
CA ASN A 244 -25.20 1.31 -40.75
C ASN A 244 -24.08 2.19 -40.20
N GLN A 245 -24.37 2.99 -39.17
CA GLN A 245 -23.44 3.89 -38.51
C GLN A 245 -22.18 3.24 -37.91
N VAL A 246 -22.21 1.91 -37.66
CA VAL A 246 -21.12 1.12 -37.14
C VAL A 246 -20.45 0.37 -38.29
N LYS A 247 -19.21 0.71 -38.59
CA LYS A 247 -18.49 0.24 -39.79
C LYS A 247 -17.66 -1.00 -39.54
N ASP A 248 -17.08 -1.10 -38.37
CA ASP A 248 -16.12 -2.15 -38.00
C ASP A 248 -16.21 -2.55 -36.52
N ASN A 249 -15.33 -3.45 -36.11
CA ASN A 249 -15.24 -3.94 -34.75
C ASN A 249 -14.79 -2.85 -33.74
N TRP A 250 -14.07 -1.81 -34.19
CA TRP A 250 -13.74 -0.67 -33.35
C TRP A 250 -14.98 0.15 -33.00
N ASP A 251 -15.77 0.48 -34.02
CA ASP A 251 -17.02 1.22 -33.82
C ASP A 251 -17.97 0.44 -32.93
N LEU A 252 -18.19 -0.86 -33.21
CA LEU A 252 -19.09 -1.71 -32.44
C LEU A 252 -18.69 -1.79 -30.96
N SER A 253 -17.41 -2.03 -30.70
CA SER A 253 -16.91 -2.16 -29.34
C SER A 253 -17.04 -0.85 -28.56
N THR A 254 -16.78 0.30 -29.22
CA THR A 254 -16.90 1.62 -28.61
C THR A 254 -18.37 1.99 -28.36
N MET A 255 -19.27 1.72 -29.30
CA MET A 255 -20.71 1.96 -29.15
C MET A 255 -21.31 1.14 -28.01
N ARG A 256 -20.89 -0.11 -27.84
CA ARG A 256 -21.27 -0.97 -26.71
C ARG A 256 -20.83 -0.40 -25.37
N ALA A 257 -19.58 0.02 -25.28
CA ALA A 257 -19.05 0.67 -24.06
C ALA A 257 -19.85 1.94 -23.74
N THR A 258 -20.14 2.77 -24.74
CA THR A 258 -20.91 4.02 -24.58
C THR A 258 -22.35 3.74 -24.13
N SER A 259 -23.00 2.68 -24.65
CA SER A 259 -24.35 2.31 -24.24
C SER A 259 -24.41 1.94 -22.75
N ILE A 260 -23.40 1.23 -22.26
CA ILE A 260 -23.28 0.90 -20.81
C ILE A 260 -23.08 2.18 -19.97
N VAL A 261 -22.20 3.11 -20.39
CA VAL A 261 -22.01 4.39 -19.70
C VAL A 261 -23.36 5.11 -19.55
N LYS A 262 -24.13 5.23 -20.61
CA LYS A 262 -25.45 5.89 -20.58
C LYS A 262 -26.41 5.24 -19.58
N ILE A 263 -26.41 3.90 -19.48
CA ILE A 263 -27.27 3.18 -18.53
C ILE A 263 -26.81 3.38 -17.09
N LEU A 264 -25.50 3.36 -16.84
CA LEU A 264 -24.96 3.60 -15.50
C LEU A 264 -25.31 5.03 -15.03
N LEU A 265 -25.18 6.02 -15.91
CA LEU A 265 -25.54 7.40 -15.60
C LEU A 265 -27.05 7.61 -15.38
N ALA A 266 -27.88 6.88 -16.13
CA ALA A 266 -29.33 6.96 -16.01
C ALA A 266 -29.87 6.29 -14.74
N ASN A 267 -29.11 5.37 -14.10
CA ASN A 267 -29.58 4.54 -13.00
C ASN A 267 -28.80 4.70 -11.69
N GLY A 268 -27.81 5.60 -11.64
CA GLY A 268 -27.05 5.94 -10.43
C GLY A 268 -26.54 7.37 -10.46
N LYS A 269 -26.39 7.98 -9.28
CA LYS A 269 -25.78 9.32 -9.14
C LYS A 269 -24.24 9.22 -9.25
N ILE A 270 -23.77 8.85 -10.43
CA ILE A 270 -22.33 8.68 -10.71
C ILE A 270 -21.82 9.95 -11.39
N ASP A 271 -20.73 10.54 -10.89
CA ASP A 271 -20.07 11.67 -11.55
C ASP A 271 -19.56 11.22 -12.93
N PRO A 272 -20.01 11.86 -14.04
CA PRO A 272 -19.55 11.51 -15.39
C PRO A 272 -18.04 11.57 -15.59
N LYS A 273 -17.32 12.38 -14.82
CA LYS A 273 -15.84 12.47 -14.86
C LYS A 273 -15.15 11.19 -14.48
N ARG A 274 -15.85 10.26 -13.80
CA ARG A 274 -15.31 8.96 -13.38
C ARG A 274 -15.40 7.91 -14.48
N LEU A 275 -16.17 8.15 -15.53
CA LEU A 275 -16.52 7.17 -16.54
C LEU A 275 -15.73 7.40 -17.83
N VAL A 276 -15.14 6.34 -18.35
CA VAL A 276 -14.47 6.32 -19.63
C VAL A 276 -15.05 5.15 -20.45
N ALA A 277 -15.49 5.43 -21.69
CA ALA A 277 -15.86 4.38 -22.66
C ALA A 277 -14.69 4.18 -23.63
N SER A 278 -14.33 2.92 -23.88
CA SER A 278 -13.25 2.52 -24.77
C SER A 278 -13.66 1.31 -25.61
N GLY A 279 -13.24 1.29 -26.86
CA GLY A 279 -13.32 0.10 -27.72
C GLY A 279 -11.94 -0.52 -27.89
N ARG A 280 -11.86 -1.84 -27.91
CA ARG A 280 -10.64 -2.60 -28.20
C ARG A 280 -10.74 -3.41 -29.49
N GLY A 281 -11.94 -3.45 -30.11
CA GLY A 281 -12.17 -4.29 -31.26
C GLY A 281 -11.81 -5.77 -30.94
N GLU A 282 -11.18 -6.42 -31.89
CA GLU A 282 -10.74 -7.81 -31.81
C GLU A 282 -9.30 -8.01 -31.27
N TYR A 283 -8.60 -6.92 -30.99
CA TYR A 283 -7.13 -6.91 -30.77
C TYR A 283 -6.69 -7.28 -29.36
N LEU A 284 -7.62 -7.53 -28.44
CA LEU A 284 -7.30 -7.98 -27.09
C LEU A 284 -8.15 -9.22 -26.70
N PRO A 285 -7.95 -10.36 -27.40
CA PRO A 285 -8.69 -11.58 -27.10
C PRO A 285 -8.20 -12.20 -25.78
N VAL A 286 -9.13 -12.76 -24.99
CA VAL A 286 -8.78 -13.53 -23.76
C VAL A 286 -8.47 -14.98 -24.06
N VAL A 287 -8.95 -15.50 -25.20
CA VAL A 287 -8.67 -16.83 -25.73
C VAL A 287 -8.47 -16.75 -27.24
N PRO A 288 -7.77 -17.71 -27.88
CA PRO A 288 -7.62 -17.72 -29.33
C PRO A 288 -8.98 -17.76 -30.04
N ASN A 289 -9.14 -17.03 -31.14
CA ASN A 289 -10.38 -16.95 -31.95
C ASN A 289 -10.58 -18.16 -32.86
N ASN A 290 -10.27 -19.36 -32.40
CA ASN A 290 -10.22 -20.61 -33.20
C ASN A 290 -11.48 -21.50 -33.11
N SER A 291 -12.45 -21.13 -32.27
CA SER A 291 -13.71 -21.85 -32.15
C SER A 291 -14.88 -20.89 -31.85
N PRO A 292 -16.14 -21.26 -32.19
CA PRO A 292 -17.30 -20.44 -31.82
C PRO A 292 -17.41 -20.17 -30.33
N ALA A 293 -17.06 -21.14 -29.48
CA ALA A 293 -17.06 -20.98 -28.02
C ALA A 293 -15.99 -19.95 -27.54
N ASN A 294 -14.80 -19.98 -28.13
CA ASN A 294 -13.76 -19.04 -27.84
C ASN A 294 -14.09 -17.64 -28.35
N LYS A 295 -14.63 -17.52 -29.54
CA LYS A 295 -15.14 -16.26 -30.08
C LYS A 295 -16.21 -15.65 -29.17
N ALA A 296 -17.14 -16.47 -28.65
CA ALA A 296 -18.15 -15.98 -27.70
C ALA A 296 -17.52 -15.39 -26.41
N LYS A 297 -16.45 -15.98 -25.89
CA LYS A 297 -15.70 -15.42 -24.73
C LYS A 297 -14.99 -14.10 -25.06
N ASN A 298 -14.52 -13.93 -26.29
CA ASN A 298 -13.86 -12.71 -26.74
C ASN A 298 -14.88 -11.58 -26.95
N ARG A 299 -16.11 -11.90 -27.39
CA ARG A 299 -17.21 -10.91 -27.45
C ARG A 299 -17.75 -10.63 -26.06
N ARG A 300 -17.14 -9.65 -25.41
CA ARG A 300 -17.45 -9.26 -24.05
C ARG A 300 -17.34 -7.75 -23.86
N THR A 301 -17.87 -7.27 -22.76
CA THR A 301 -17.54 -5.93 -22.25
C THR A 301 -16.99 -6.07 -20.84
N GLU A 302 -15.92 -5.41 -20.58
CA GLU A 302 -15.28 -5.35 -19.27
C GLU A 302 -15.54 -3.99 -18.63
N ILE A 303 -16.08 -3.98 -17.42
CA ILE A 303 -16.17 -2.80 -16.58
C ILE A 303 -15.04 -2.90 -15.57
N ILE A 304 -14.05 -2.03 -15.73
CA ILE A 304 -12.81 -2.04 -14.96
C ILE A 304 -12.91 -0.94 -13.90
N LEU A 305 -12.91 -1.35 -12.65
CA LEU A 305 -13.06 -0.49 -11.50
C LEU A 305 -11.69 -0.33 -10.82
N SER A 306 -11.22 0.89 -10.77
CA SER A 306 -9.90 1.22 -10.22
C SER A 306 -10.03 2.26 -9.12
N PRO A 307 -9.48 2.04 -7.91
CA PRO A 307 -9.34 3.11 -6.93
C PRO A 307 -8.53 4.26 -7.51
N LYS A 308 -8.90 5.50 -7.20
CA LYS A 308 -8.08 6.66 -7.53
C LYS A 308 -6.75 6.59 -6.79
N LEU A 309 -5.66 6.83 -7.49
CA LEU A 309 -4.29 6.76 -6.96
C LEU A 309 -3.70 8.16 -6.72
N ASP A 310 -4.55 9.17 -6.54
CA ASP A 310 -4.12 10.57 -6.42
C ASP A 310 -3.16 10.75 -5.24
N GLU A 311 -3.42 10.11 -4.09
CA GLU A 311 -2.52 10.11 -2.92
C GLU A 311 -1.14 9.48 -3.25
N LEU A 312 -1.14 8.38 -4.01
CA LEU A 312 0.10 7.68 -4.43
C LEU A 312 0.93 8.53 -5.39
N MET A 313 0.26 9.22 -6.33
CA MET A 313 0.91 10.12 -7.29
C MET A 313 1.49 11.35 -6.61
N GLN A 314 0.85 11.87 -5.56
CA GLN A 314 1.38 12.97 -4.76
C GLN A 314 2.66 12.55 -4.01
N ILE A 315 2.68 11.37 -3.40
CA ILE A 315 3.86 10.83 -2.69
C ILE A 315 5.04 10.62 -3.67
N ILE A 316 4.77 10.13 -4.89
CA ILE A 316 5.80 9.91 -5.91
C ILE A 316 6.27 11.23 -6.54
N GLY A 317 5.36 12.19 -6.72
CA GLY A 317 5.65 13.48 -7.36
C GLY A 317 6.28 14.52 -6.44
N SER A 318 6.30 14.29 -5.12
CA SER A 318 6.95 15.18 -4.13
C SER A 318 8.45 14.87 -3.93
N ASN A 319 9.00 13.93 -4.69
CA ASN A 319 10.42 13.60 -4.81
C ASN A 319 10.94 14.10 -6.16
#